data_8a5d1c4802d5f808259f7e751e9ce7bd
#
_entry.id   8a5d1c4802d5f808259f7e751e9ce7bd
#
_cell.length_a   1.000
_cell.length_b   1.000
_cell.length_c   1.000
_cell.angle_alpha   90.00
_cell.angle_beta   90.00
_cell.angle_gamma   90.00
#
_symmetry.space_group_name_H-M   'P 1'
#
loop_
_entity.id
_entity.type
_entity.pdbx_description
1 polymer ?
#
loop_
_entity_poly.entity_id
_entity_poly.type
_entity_poly.pdbx_seq_one_letter_code
_entity_poly.pdbx_strand_id
1 'polypeptide(L)'
;MAYFVYVLRSVPSGRFYIGMTGDLERRLQEHNSRNGRWSSRWKPWELLGYEVWSSRGEALARERHLKGRSGMQERRQWIKSLLERQAAG
;
A
#
# COMPACT_ATOMS: atom_id res chain seq x y z
N MET A 1 9.34 10.53 -14.26
CA MET A 1 9.38 9.81 -12.98
C MET A 1 8.05 9.11 -12.73
N ALA A 2 8.09 7.99 -12.06
CA ALA A 2 6.87 7.26 -11.71
C ALA A 2 6.55 7.44 -10.23
N TYR A 3 5.26 7.42 -9.91
CA TYR A 3 4.75 7.43 -8.55
C TYR A 3 3.87 6.22 -8.36
N PHE A 4 3.84 5.71 -7.14
CA PHE A 4 3.18 4.44 -6.85
C PHE A 4 2.15 4.63 -5.74
N VAL A 5 0.96 4.08 -5.97
CA VAL A 5 -0.01 3.86 -4.89
C VAL A 5 0.08 2.38 -4.56
N TYR A 6 0.39 2.06 -3.32
CA TYR A 6 0.76 0.69 -2.93
C TYR A 6 -0.09 0.19 -1.77
N VAL A 7 -0.18 -1.12 -1.67
CA VAL A 7 -0.80 -1.79 -0.53
C VAL A 7 0.25 -2.66 0.15
N LEU A 8 0.40 -2.46 1.45
CA LEU A 8 1.21 -3.33 2.30
C LEU A 8 0.29 -4.18 3.17
N ARG A 9 0.74 -5.37 3.49
CA ARG A 9 0.05 -6.25 4.43
C ARG A 9 0.97 -6.54 5.60
N SER A 10 0.47 -6.37 6.82
CA SER A 10 1.18 -6.76 8.04
C SER A 10 1.13 -8.29 8.16
N VAL A 11 2.29 -8.93 8.20
CA VAL A 11 2.36 -10.38 8.36
C VAL A 11 1.75 -10.84 9.69
N PRO A 12 2.11 -10.21 10.84
CA PRO A 12 1.57 -10.68 12.12
C PRO A 12 0.09 -10.37 12.35
N SER A 13 -0.43 -9.27 11.80
CA SER A 13 -1.80 -8.84 12.12
C SER A 13 -2.79 -8.99 10.98
N GLY A 14 -2.31 -9.12 9.74
CA GLY A 14 -3.17 -9.12 8.56
C GLY A 14 -3.74 -7.77 8.19
N ARG A 15 -3.32 -6.69 8.86
CA ARG A 15 -3.75 -5.32 8.54
C ARG A 15 -3.21 -4.88 7.18
N PHE A 16 -3.95 -4.00 6.53
CA PHE A 16 -3.53 -3.40 5.27
C PHE A 16 -3.18 -1.94 5.46
N TYR A 17 -2.20 -1.48 4.71
CA TYR A 17 -1.80 -0.08 4.67
C TYR A 17 -1.72 0.37 3.22
N ILE A 18 -2.37 1.49 2.90
CA ILE A 18 -2.33 2.09 1.58
C ILE A 18 -1.54 3.38 1.67
N GLY A 19 -0.61 3.57 0.75
CA GLY A 19 0.21 4.77 0.71
C GLY A 19 0.62 5.12 -0.71
N MET A 20 1.34 6.24 -0.83
CA MET A 20 1.87 6.72 -2.10
C MET A 20 3.34 7.07 -1.91
N THR A 21 4.17 6.74 -2.90
CA THR A 21 5.61 7.04 -2.86
C THR A 21 6.19 7.11 -4.26
N GLY A 22 7.31 7.82 -4.38
CA GLY A 22 8.14 7.75 -5.59
C GLY A 22 9.18 6.64 -5.54
N ASP A 23 9.32 5.94 -4.42
CA ASP A 23 10.33 4.90 -4.22
C ASP A 23 9.77 3.80 -3.33
N LEU A 24 9.26 2.75 -3.95
CA LEU A 24 8.62 1.62 -3.25
C LEU A 24 9.57 0.91 -2.31
N GLU A 25 10.78 0.62 -2.77
CA GLU A 25 11.74 -0.15 -2.00
C GLU A 25 12.12 0.58 -0.71
N ARG A 26 12.46 1.85 -0.85
CA ARG A 26 12.79 2.70 0.30
C ARG A 26 11.63 2.79 1.29
N ARG A 27 10.42 2.96 0.78
CA ARG A 27 9.24 3.10 1.63
C ARG A 27 8.93 1.83 2.40
N LEU A 28 9.08 0.68 1.74
CA LEU A 28 8.90 -0.60 2.42
C LEU A 28 9.93 -0.80 3.52
N GLN A 29 11.19 -0.43 3.26
CA GLN A 29 12.25 -0.48 4.28
C GLN A 29 11.91 0.42 5.46
N GLU A 30 11.38 1.61 5.21
CA GLU A 30 10.97 2.53 6.27
C GLU A 30 9.86 1.94 7.16
N HIS A 31 8.87 1.32 6.54
CA HIS A 31 7.79 0.68 7.30
C HIS A 31 8.30 -0.49 8.16
N ASN A 32 9.35 -1.15 7.73
CA ASN A 32 9.92 -2.28 8.44
C ASN A 32 11.07 -1.90 9.38
N SER A 33 11.40 -0.60 9.46
CA SER A 33 12.48 -0.14 10.32
C SER A 33 12.01 0.03 11.75
N ARG A 34 12.99 0.21 12.68
CA ARG A 34 12.72 0.40 14.10
C ARG A 34 12.40 1.84 14.47
N ASN A 35 12.20 2.72 13.51
CA ASN A 35 12.14 4.17 13.75
C ASN A 35 10.81 4.68 14.32
N GLY A 36 10.16 3.93 15.16
CA GLY A 36 9.08 4.42 16.02
C GLY A 36 7.82 4.93 15.35
N ARG A 37 7.68 4.80 14.04
CA ARG A 37 6.44 5.19 13.36
C ARG A 37 5.34 4.19 13.69
N TRP A 38 4.10 4.65 13.63
CA TRP A 38 2.94 3.80 13.89
C TRP A 38 3.01 2.46 13.16
N SER A 39 3.39 2.49 11.88
CA SER A 39 3.43 1.29 11.05
C SER A 39 4.47 0.27 11.52
N SER A 40 5.53 0.70 12.21
CA SER A 40 6.60 -0.21 12.65
C SER A 40 6.14 -1.22 13.70
N ARG A 41 5.07 -0.92 14.46
CA ARG A 41 4.53 -1.86 15.45
C ARG A 41 3.87 -3.08 14.81
N TRP A 42 3.50 -2.99 13.54
CA TRP A 42 2.82 -4.06 12.81
C TRP A 42 3.73 -4.78 11.83
N LYS A 43 5.03 -4.51 11.91
CA LYS A 43 6.01 -5.15 11.03
C LYS A 43 6.17 -6.64 11.35
N PRO A 44 6.65 -7.45 10.38
CA PRO A 44 7.06 -7.01 9.05
C PRO A 44 5.88 -6.79 8.13
N TRP A 45 6.05 -5.81 7.26
CA TRP A 45 5.11 -5.51 6.18
C TRP A 45 5.62 -6.12 4.89
N GLU A 46 4.72 -6.69 4.11
CA GLU A 46 5.05 -7.16 2.77
C GLU A 46 4.29 -6.34 1.75
N LEU A 47 4.90 -6.14 0.59
CA LEU A 47 4.25 -5.43 -0.51
C LEU A 47 3.27 -6.39 -1.19
N LEU A 48 1.98 -6.06 -1.12
CA LEU A 48 0.94 -6.87 -1.73
C LEU A 48 0.73 -6.50 -3.20
N GLY A 49 0.79 -5.22 -3.52
CA GLY A 49 0.66 -4.74 -4.89
C GLY A 49 0.75 -3.23 -4.98
N TYR A 50 0.75 -2.72 -6.21
CA TYR A 50 0.83 -1.28 -6.44
C TYR A 50 0.26 -0.90 -7.81
N GLU A 51 -0.09 0.39 -7.93
CA GLU A 51 -0.44 1.04 -9.18
C GLU A 51 0.66 2.03 -9.54
N VAL A 52 0.88 2.26 -10.82
CA VAL A 52 1.87 3.22 -11.31
C VAL A 52 1.13 4.44 -11.87
N TRP A 53 1.58 5.62 -11.46
CA TRP A 53 1.03 6.91 -11.90
C TRP A 53 2.15 7.78 -12.44
N SER A 54 1.83 8.61 -13.44
CA SER A 54 2.83 9.47 -14.10
C SER A 54 3.10 10.76 -13.34
N SER A 55 2.19 11.18 -12.46
CA SER A 55 2.39 12.39 -11.68
C SER A 55 2.10 12.17 -10.21
N ARG A 56 2.78 12.95 -9.37
CA ARG A 56 2.59 12.92 -7.93
C ARG A 56 1.16 13.32 -7.54
N GLY A 57 0.62 14.31 -8.22
CA GLY A 57 -0.74 14.78 -7.93
C GLY A 57 -1.80 13.71 -8.19
N GLU A 58 -1.67 12.99 -9.30
CA GLU A 58 -2.58 11.90 -9.61
C GLU A 58 -2.49 10.76 -8.60
N ALA A 59 -1.27 10.37 -8.25
CA ALA A 59 -1.05 9.31 -7.26
C ALA A 59 -1.62 9.72 -5.90
N LEU A 60 -1.41 10.95 -5.49
CA LEU A 60 -1.91 11.45 -4.22
C LEU A 60 -3.44 11.48 -4.19
N ALA A 61 -4.06 11.90 -5.28
CA ALA A 61 -5.52 11.90 -5.40
C ALA A 61 -6.08 10.47 -5.32
N ARG A 62 -5.40 9.53 -5.96
CA ARG A 62 -5.79 8.12 -5.93
C ARG A 62 -5.68 7.54 -4.52
N GLU A 63 -4.59 7.83 -3.82
CA GLU A 63 -4.41 7.38 -2.44
C GLU A 63 -5.54 7.91 -1.55
N ARG A 64 -5.84 9.20 -1.66
CA ARG A 64 -6.90 9.82 -0.87
C ARG A 64 -8.27 9.21 -1.16
N HIS A 65 -8.54 8.94 -2.43
CA HIS A 65 -9.80 8.31 -2.83
C HIS A 65 -9.93 6.92 -2.20
N LEU A 66 -8.88 6.11 -2.29
CA LEU A 66 -8.91 4.74 -1.76
C LEU A 66 -9.01 4.71 -0.23
N LYS A 67 -8.48 5.72 0.46
CA LYS A 67 -8.57 5.82 1.91
C LYS A 67 -9.90 6.40 2.40
N GLY A 68 -10.63 7.08 1.51
CA GLY A 68 -11.89 7.70 1.86
C GLY A 68 -13.09 6.76 1.76
N ARG A 69 -14.23 7.26 2.21
CA ARG A 69 -15.49 6.49 2.15
C ARG A 69 -15.90 6.13 0.72
N SER A 70 -15.75 7.08 -0.18
CA SER A 70 -16.16 6.87 -1.58
C SER A 70 -15.33 5.81 -2.29
N GLY A 71 -14.11 5.58 -1.83
CA GLY A 71 -13.21 4.58 -2.41
C GLY A 71 -13.18 3.25 -1.68
N MET A 72 -13.97 3.09 -0.64
CA MET A 72 -13.92 1.90 0.20
C MET A 72 -14.15 0.61 -0.58
N GLN A 73 -15.15 0.61 -1.47
CA GLN A 73 -15.49 -0.58 -2.24
C GLN A 73 -14.41 -0.92 -3.26
N GLU A 74 -13.86 0.09 -3.93
CA GLU A 74 -12.74 -0.09 -4.86
C GLU A 74 -11.52 -0.64 -4.13
N ARG A 75 -11.23 -0.11 -2.95
CA ARG A 75 -10.12 -0.58 -2.13
C ARG A 75 -10.28 -2.05 -1.77
N ARG A 76 -11.46 -2.45 -1.33
CA ARG A 76 -11.75 -3.84 -0.98
C ARG A 76 -11.57 -4.77 -2.17
N GLN A 77 -12.10 -4.38 -3.33
CA GLN A 77 -11.98 -5.17 -4.55
C GLN A 77 -10.55 -5.30 -5.01
N TRP A 78 -9.79 -4.21 -4.93
CA TRP A 78 -8.39 -4.22 -5.31
C TRP A 78 -7.58 -5.15 -4.41
N ILE A 79 -7.74 -5.01 -3.10
CA ILE A 79 -7.05 -5.88 -2.15
C ILE A 79 -7.43 -7.34 -2.38
N LYS A 80 -8.71 -7.61 -2.56
CA LYS A 80 -9.19 -8.97 -2.84
C LYS A 80 -8.52 -9.55 -4.09
N SER A 81 -8.44 -8.77 -5.16
CA SER A 81 -7.81 -9.25 -6.40
C SER A 81 -6.32 -9.53 -6.22
N LEU A 82 -5.62 -8.69 -5.42
CA LEU A 82 -4.22 -8.91 -5.12
C LEU A 82 -4.00 -10.18 -4.31
N LEU A 83 -4.84 -10.43 -3.32
CA LEU A 83 -4.77 -11.64 -2.52
C LEU A 83 -5.04 -12.90 -3.37
N GLU A 84 -6.00 -12.83 -4.27
CA GLU A 84 -6.30 -13.93 -5.17
C GLU A 84 -5.12 -14.25 -6.09
N ARG A 85 -4.42 -13.22 -6.59
CA ARG A 85 -3.22 -13.41 -7.40
C ARG A 85 -2.11 -14.10 -6.62
N GLN A 86 -1.91 -13.74 -5.37
CA GLN A 86 -0.93 -14.40 -4.51
C GLN A 86 -1.27 -15.87 -4.32
N ALA A 87 -2.53 -16.18 -4.07
CA ALA A 87 -2.98 -17.54 -3.86
C ALA A 87 -2.85 -18.41 -5.12
N ALA A 88 -3.01 -17.79 -6.30
CA ALA A 88 -2.92 -18.50 -7.57
C ALA A 88 -1.47 -18.71 -8.04
N GLY A 89 -0.59 -17.84 -7.58
CA GLY A 89 0.82 -17.88 -7.95
C GLY A 89 1.64 -18.67 -6.99
#